data_ef4da4b75b7756b1b7695992e2478f54
#
_entry.id   ef4da4b75b7756b1b7695992e2478f54
#
_cell.length_a   1.000
_cell.length_b   1.000
_cell.length_c   1.000
_cell.angle_alpha   90.00
_cell.angle_beta   90.00
_cell.angle_gamma   90.00
#
_symmetry.space_group_name_H-M   'P 1'
#
loop_
_entity.id
_entity.type
_entity.pdbx_description
1 polymer ?
#
loop_
_entity_poly.entity_id
_entity_poly.type
_entity_poly.pdbx_seq_one_letter_code
_entity_poly.pdbx_strand_id
1 'polypeptide(L)'
;MSDCISLKNLNADLDRRMRELGADATAVAASRRHVERALTRDVPIYGINTGFGALADKRIEPARLAELQRNLLLSHACGTGDPLSPEISRLMLRLKIHALSLGYSGISEPVFRQLLALDEHAIVPWIPSRGSVGASGDLAPLAHMSLPLIGAGRCWKPDFSGPEPAATALERAGMTPVALAAKDGLALINGTQLMAACGAFVLSRCIRLVVAADILGAMTLEALQGSARPFDERIHQLRPHPGQLRSAANVRRLLEQSEILESHRDCGKVQDPYSLRCIPQVHGASRDALAHASEIIERELNSVTDNPLVFGPDPADPGAAGDIVSGGNFHGQPLALAMDYAAIALAELASISERRTYLLLAGHDGLPPLLMSDTGINSGFMIPQYTAAALVSENKVLCHPASVDSIPTSLGQEDHVSMGSISALKLLSVLRNTEQVLAVEMLTAAQALDFRAPLKPGRGVALAHAAVRGTVAHAEEDYEVGTDIDNCARLLREERLVDAVQKEMGELT
;
A
#
# COMPACT_ATOMS: atom_id res chain seq x y z
N MET A 1 15.67 -19.43 -1.50
CA MET A 1 14.35 -18.80 -1.73
C MET A 1 13.60 -18.45 -0.43
N SER A 2 14.21 -18.57 0.76
CA SER A 2 13.60 -18.25 2.06
C SER A 2 13.64 -16.76 2.45
N ASP A 3 14.35 -15.94 1.72
CA ASP A 3 14.71 -14.56 2.12
C ASP A 3 13.88 -13.48 1.40
N CYS A 4 12.99 -13.85 0.46
CA CYS A 4 12.17 -12.90 -0.28
C CYS A 4 10.98 -12.42 0.53
N ILE A 5 10.74 -11.12 0.50
CA ILE A 5 9.55 -10.47 1.06
C ILE A 5 8.45 -10.53 0.01
N SER A 6 7.26 -11.03 0.39
CA SER A 6 6.08 -11.10 -0.47
C SER A 6 4.95 -10.21 0.05
N LEU A 7 4.11 -9.70 -0.84
CA LEU A 7 2.94 -8.89 -0.45
C LEU A 7 1.90 -9.74 0.33
N LYS A 8 1.77 -11.01 -0.02
CA LYS A 8 0.82 -11.94 0.64
C LYS A 8 1.18 -12.16 2.11
N ASN A 9 2.47 -12.19 2.45
CA ASN A 9 2.97 -12.46 3.80
C ASN A 9 3.84 -11.32 4.34
N LEU A 10 3.60 -10.08 3.91
CA LEU A 10 4.47 -8.92 4.12
C LEU A 10 4.99 -8.79 5.56
N ASN A 11 4.10 -8.76 6.53
CA ASN A 11 4.48 -8.59 7.94
C ASN A 11 5.23 -9.81 8.48
N ALA A 12 4.76 -11.03 8.17
CA ALA A 12 5.39 -12.27 8.65
C ALA A 12 6.80 -12.46 8.05
N ASP A 13 6.98 -12.14 6.76
CA ASP A 13 8.27 -12.20 6.09
C ASP A 13 9.23 -11.16 6.68
N LEU A 14 8.79 -9.93 6.91
CA LEU A 14 9.60 -8.89 7.55
C LEU A 14 9.93 -9.22 9.00
N ASP A 15 8.99 -9.74 9.80
CA ASP A 15 9.24 -10.16 11.19
C ASP A 15 10.29 -11.27 11.24
N ARG A 16 10.20 -12.25 10.35
CA ARG A 16 11.23 -13.30 10.22
C ARG A 16 12.58 -12.68 9.85
N ARG A 17 12.60 -11.80 8.83
CA ARG A 17 13.82 -11.18 8.33
C ARG A 17 14.53 -10.33 9.39
N MET A 18 13.79 -9.53 10.17
CA MET A 18 14.39 -8.73 11.24
C MET A 18 15.06 -9.60 12.31
N ARG A 19 14.45 -10.73 12.69
CA ARG A 19 15.08 -11.70 13.64
C ARG A 19 16.35 -12.32 13.08
N GLU A 20 16.36 -12.74 11.82
CA GLU A 20 17.54 -13.31 11.14
C GLU A 20 18.70 -12.31 11.11
N LEU A 21 18.42 -11.05 10.77
CA LEU A 21 19.41 -9.98 10.68
C LEU A 21 19.97 -9.56 12.06
N GLY A 22 19.20 -9.74 13.12
CA GLY A 22 19.68 -9.60 14.50
C GLY A 22 20.82 -10.57 14.81
N ALA A 23 20.75 -11.79 14.26
CA ALA A 23 21.76 -12.84 14.45
C ALA A 23 22.94 -12.76 13.45
N ASP A 24 22.67 -12.40 12.20
CA ASP A 24 23.68 -12.41 11.12
C ASP A 24 23.62 -11.15 10.24
N ALA A 25 24.70 -10.37 10.27
CA ALA A 25 24.92 -9.21 9.41
C ALA A 25 26.20 -9.34 8.56
N THR A 26 26.64 -10.56 8.25
CA THR A 26 27.90 -10.85 7.56
C THR A 26 28.01 -10.14 6.21
N ALA A 27 26.93 -10.07 5.43
CA ALA A 27 26.90 -9.39 4.13
C ALA A 27 27.15 -7.87 4.27
N VAL A 28 26.59 -7.24 5.31
CA VAL A 28 26.82 -5.82 5.63
C VAL A 28 28.29 -5.59 5.95
N ALA A 29 28.87 -6.40 6.83
CA ALA A 29 30.27 -6.31 7.21
C ALA A 29 31.20 -6.55 6.01
N ALA A 30 30.86 -7.47 5.12
CA ALA A 30 31.61 -7.73 3.89
C ALA A 30 31.65 -6.51 2.97
N SER A 31 30.47 -5.91 2.70
CA SER A 31 30.33 -4.71 1.88
C SER A 31 31.09 -3.53 2.50
N ARG A 32 31.01 -3.36 3.83
CA ARG A 32 31.72 -2.29 4.56
C ARG A 32 33.24 -2.36 4.37
N ARG A 33 33.84 -3.55 4.44
CA ARG A 33 35.29 -3.72 4.23
C ARG A 33 35.77 -3.20 2.86
N HIS A 34 34.91 -3.23 1.83
CA HIS A 34 35.27 -2.66 0.52
C HIS A 34 35.30 -1.13 0.55
N VAL A 35 34.38 -0.49 1.25
CA VAL A 35 34.38 0.97 1.47
C VAL A 35 35.64 1.38 2.24
N GLU A 36 35.99 0.68 3.30
CA GLU A 36 37.21 0.97 4.09
C GLU A 36 38.48 0.83 3.27
N ARG A 37 38.58 -0.20 2.44
CA ARG A 37 39.72 -0.35 1.50
C ARG A 37 39.74 0.78 0.45
N ALA A 38 38.57 1.21 -0.03
CA ALA A 38 38.49 2.31 -0.99
C ALA A 38 38.96 3.64 -0.39
N LEU A 39 38.70 3.88 0.89
CA LEU A 39 39.15 5.07 1.61
C LEU A 39 40.69 5.14 1.77
N THR A 40 41.41 4.01 1.69
CA THR A 40 42.88 4.03 1.73
C THR A 40 43.49 4.48 0.40
N ARG A 41 42.72 4.54 -0.67
CA ARG A 41 43.17 5.00 -2.00
C ARG A 41 43.04 6.49 -2.11
N ASP A 42 44.00 7.16 -2.72
CA ASP A 42 44.01 8.60 -2.94
C ASP A 42 43.26 8.99 -4.24
N VAL A 43 42.02 8.48 -4.39
CA VAL A 43 41.16 8.78 -5.55
C VAL A 43 39.78 9.29 -5.09
N PRO A 44 39.19 10.24 -5.78
CA PRO A 44 37.80 10.65 -5.51
C PRO A 44 36.82 9.51 -5.84
N ILE A 45 35.94 9.18 -4.90
CA ILE A 45 34.90 8.20 -5.07
C ILE A 45 33.59 8.84 -4.64
N TYR A 46 32.63 8.93 -5.57
CA TYR A 46 31.34 9.57 -5.33
C TYR A 46 30.65 8.98 -4.08
N GLY A 47 30.14 9.86 -3.24
CA GLY A 47 29.37 9.49 -2.06
C GLY A 47 30.18 8.85 -0.91
N ILE A 48 31.49 8.70 -1.07
CA ILE A 48 32.40 8.16 -0.04
C ILE A 48 33.32 9.25 0.50
N ASN A 49 34.09 9.89 -0.36
CA ASN A 49 35.02 10.97 -0.02
C ASN A 49 34.86 12.25 -0.86
N THR A 50 33.69 12.39 -1.50
CA THR A 50 33.28 13.60 -2.23
C THR A 50 32.00 14.19 -1.65
N GLY A 51 31.63 15.38 -2.09
CA GLY A 51 30.29 15.92 -1.90
C GLY A 51 29.22 15.15 -2.68
N PHE A 52 27.98 15.59 -2.63
CA PHE A 52 26.81 14.91 -3.20
C PHE A 52 26.13 15.76 -4.27
N GLY A 53 25.40 15.12 -5.20
CA GLY A 53 24.67 15.80 -6.26
C GLY A 53 25.54 16.77 -7.05
N ALA A 54 25.15 18.02 -7.17
CA ALA A 54 25.91 19.08 -7.84
C ALA A 54 27.28 19.38 -7.19
N LEU A 55 27.58 18.84 -6.01
CA LEU A 55 28.85 19.01 -5.30
C LEU A 55 29.78 17.78 -5.42
N ALA A 56 29.49 16.86 -6.32
CA ALA A 56 30.20 15.58 -6.50
C ALA A 56 31.70 15.76 -6.76
N ASP A 57 32.13 16.84 -7.38
CA ASP A 57 33.52 17.16 -7.71
C ASP A 57 34.36 17.65 -6.53
N LYS A 58 33.71 17.95 -5.39
CA LYS A 58 34.40 18.48 -4.20
C LYS A 58 34.90 17.35 -3.34
N ARG A 59 36.22 17.17 -3.30
CA ARG A 59 36.87 16.21 -2.40
C ARG A 59 36.78 16.70 -0.94
N ILE A 60 36.51 15.78 -0.02
CA ILE A 60 36.38 16.01 1.42
C ILE A 60 37.55 15.35 2.16
N GLU A 61 38.14 16.09 3.09
CA GLU A 61 39.19 15.56 3.92
C GLU A 61 38.71 14.41 4.83
N PRO A 62 39.47 13.36 5.06
CA PRO A 62 39.08 12.22 5.86
C PRO A 62 38.57 12.57 7.26
N ALA A 63 39.20 13.57 7.92
CA ALA A 63 38.77 14.03 9.25
C ALA A 63 37.37 14.67 9.29
N ARG A 64 36.83 15.09 8.16
CA ARG A 64 35.51 15.74 8.06
C ARG A 64 34.41 14.83 7.47
N LEU A 65 34.71 13.59 7.14
CA LEU A 65 33.72 12.68 6.52
C LEU A 65 32.53 12.40 7.44
N ALA A 66 32.76 12.24 8.75
CA ALA A 66 31.68 12.05 9.72
C ALA A 66 30.77 13.30 9.81
N GLU A 67 31.35 14.48 9.81
CA GLU A 67 30.62 15.76 9.77
C GLU A 67 29.78 15.88 8.50
N LEU A 68 30.34 15.52 7.34
CA LEU A 68 29.63 15.51 6.06
C LEU A 68 28.39 14.60 6.11
N GLN A 69 28.52 13.36 6.59
CA GLN A 69 27.41 12.40 6.66
C GLN A 69 26.31 12.88 7.61
N ARG A 70 26.69 13.47 8.76
CA ARG A 70 25.72 14.07 9.68
C ARG A 70 24.98 15.26 9.07
N ASN A 71 25.72 16.17 8.41
CA ASN A 71 25.15 17.35 7.76
C ASN A 71 24.22 16.96 6.60
N LEU A 72 24.52 15.87 5.90
CA LEU A 72 23.65 15.30 4.87
C LEU A 72 22.26 14.96 5.43
N LEU A 73 22.17 14.24 6.55
CA LEU A 73 20.88 13.93 7.17
C LEU A 73 20.15 15.20 7.61
N LEU A 74 20.84 16.14 8.26
CA LEU A 74 20.23 17.36 8.76
C LEU A 74 19.69 18.25 7.65
N SER A 75 20.46 18.44 6.58
CA SER A 75 20.07 19.31 5.46
C SER A 75 18.96 18.74 4.58
N HIS A 76 18.84 17.41 4.52
CA HIS A 76 17.81 16.72 3.71
C HIS A 76 16.51 16.46 4.48
N ALA A 77 16.50 16.60 5.80
CA ALA A 77 15.30 16.45 6.63
C ALA A 77 14.43 17.72 6.58
N CYS A 78 13.95 18.09 5.41
CA CYS A 78 13.18 19.28 5.11
C CYS A 78 11.71 19.00 4.71
N GLY A 79 11.22 17.79 4.92
CA GLY A 79 9.84 17.39 4.62
C GLY A 79 8.80 18.19 5.42
N THR A 80 7.60 18.33 4.86
CA THR A 80 6.47 19.08 5.42
C THR A 80 5.18 18.28 5.37
N GLY A 81 4.08 18.86 5.87
CA GLY A 81 2.75 18.26 5.88
C GLY A 81 2.53 17.27 7.03
N ASP A 82 1.39 16.60 6.98
CA ASP A 82 1.03 15.60 7.98
C ASP A 82 2.01 14.43 7.96
N PRO A 83 2.23 13.75 9.09
CA PRO A 83 3.12 12.61 9.14
C PRO A 83 2.53 11.40 8.39
N LEU A 84 3.41 10.55 7.90
CA LEU A 84 3.03 9.18 7.52
C LEU A 84 2.50 8.45 8.74
N SER A 85 1.56 7.52 8.55
CA SER A 85 1.07 6.70 9.66
C SER A 85 2.23 5.92 10.32
N PRO A 86 2.11 5.57 11.61
CA PRO A 86 3.11 4.74 12.29
C PRO A 86 3.41 3.45 11.55
N GLU A 87 2.37 2.83 10.99
CA GLU A 87 2.47 1.59 10.23
C GLU A 87 3.36 1.75 8.98
N ILE A 88 3.11 2.80 8.16
CA ILE A 88 3.93 3.07 6.97
C ILE A 88 5.34 3.48 7.36
N SER A 89 5.50 4.31 8.39
CA SER A 89 6.82 4.74 8.87
C SER A 89 7.67 3.54 9.34
N ARG A 90 7.06 2.58 10.05
CA ARG A 90 7.73 1.36 10.49
C ARG A 90 8.04 0.43 9.30
N LEU A 91 7.12 0.30 8.36
CA LEU A 91 7.34 -0.49 7.15
C LEU A 91 8.51 0.08 6.35
N MET A 92 8.58 1.41 6.18
CA MET A 92 9.69 2.09 5.52
C MET A 92 11.04 1.80 6.21
N LEU A 93 11.10 1.84 7.55
CA LEU A 93 12.30 1.48 8.33
C LEU A 93 12.73 0.03 8.06
N ARG A 94 11.82 -0.92 8.16
CA ARG A 94 12.09 -2.35 7.93
C ARG A 94 12.54 -2.66 6.52
N LEU A 95 11.92 -2.02 5.52
CA LEU A 95 12.34 -2.16 4.12
C LEU A 95 13.74 -1.57 3.88
N LYS A 96 14.08 -0.46 4.57
CA LYS A 96 15.44 0.09 4.51
C LYS A 96 16.44 -0.87 5.13
N ILE A 97 16.15 -1.44 6.29
CA ILE A 97 17.01 -2.45 6.92
C ILE A 97 17.21 -3.64 5.97
N HIS A 98 16.12 -4.13 5.37
CA HIS A 98 16.20 -5.25 4.43
C HIS A 98 17.08 -4.92 3.22
N ALA A 99 16.86 -3.79 2.55
CA ALA A 99 17.67 -3.38 1.39
C ALA A 99 19.19 -3.25 1.74
N LEU A 100 19.49 -2.65 2.90
CA LEU A 100 20.89 -2.53 3.38
C LEU A 100 21.51 -3.90 3.69
N SER A 101 20.73 -4.84 4.19
CA SER A 101 21.16 -6.19 4.55
C SER A 101 21.60 -7.04 3.36
N LEU A 102 21.20 -6.66 2.15
CA LEU A 102 21.63 -7.34 0.92
C LEU A 102 23.14 -7.17 0.63
N GLY A 103 23.82 -6.25 1.33
CA GLY A 103 25.28 -6.18 1.37
C GLY A 103 25.93 -5.44 0.19
N TYR A 104 25.23 -4.48 -0.42
CA TYR A 104 25.75 -3.68 -1.55
C TYR A 104 25.83 -2.18 -1.25
N SER A 105 25.51 -1.74 -0.04
CA SER A 105 25.46 -0.32 0.31
C SER A 105 26.71 0.19 1.06
N GLY A 106 27.51 -0.68 1.61
CA GLY A 106 28.72 -0.31 2.36
C GLY A 106 28.46 0.44 3.66
N ILE A 107 27.25 0.32 4.22
CA ILE A 107 26.90 0.93 5.52
C ILE A 107 27.74 0.32 6.64
N SER A 108 28.05 1.11 7.66
CA SER A 108 28.80 0.63 8.84
C SER A 108 27.92 -0.26 9.73
N GLU A 109 28.54 -1.27 10.35
CA GLU A 109 27.83 -2.18 11.25
C GLU A 109 27.15 -1.48 12.44
N PRO A 110 27.78 -0.50 13.13
CA PRO A 110 27.10 0.22 14.22
C PRO A 110 25.82 0.90 13.78
N VAL A 111 25.79 1.54 12.61
CA VAL A 111 24.57 2.20 12.08
C VAL A 111 23.51 1.15 11.72
N PHE A 112 23.91 0.05 11.09
CA PHE A 112 22.99 -1.03 10.75
C PHE A 112 22.38 -1.67 12.01
N ARG A 113 23.18 -1.94 13.04
CA ARG A 113 22.72 -2.45 14.35
C ARG A 113 21.76 -1.48 15.03
N GLN A 114 22.02 -0.17 14.93
CA GLN A 114 21.13 0.86 15.49
C GLN A 114 19.77 0.89 14.78
N LEU A 115 19.72 0.71 13.45
CA LEU A 115 18.45 0.58 12.72
C LEU A 115 17.65 -0.62 13.20
N LEU A 116 18.27 -1.78 13.37
CA LEU A 116 17.63 -2.98 13.93
C LEU A 116 17.09 -2.71 15.34
N ALA A 117 17.88 -2.04 16.19
CA ALA A 117 17.47 -1.71 17.55
C ALA A 117 16.27 -0.74 17.58
N LEU A 118 16.17 0.21 16.63
CA LEU A 118 14.96 1.07 16.51
C LEU A 118 13.71 0.21 16.26
N ASP A 119 13.76 -0.78 15.35
CA ASP A 119 12.61 -1.66 15.09
C ASP A 119 12.31 -2.58 16.28
N GLU A 120 13.33 -3.16 16.92
CA GLU A 120 13.20 -4.03 18.09
C GLU A 120 12.50 -3.32 19.27
N HIS A 121 12.91 -2.08 19.55
CA HIS A 121 12.31 -1.23 20.60
C HIS A 121 11.06 -0.49 20.17
N ALA A 122 10.53 -0.78 18.97
CA ALA A 122 9.35 -0.10 18.40
C ALA A 122 9.47 1.44 18.39
N ILE A 123 10.68 1.97 18.20
CA ILE A 123 10.94 3.38 18.01
C ILE A 123 10.64 3.73 16.56
N VAL A 124 9.45 4.26 16.32
CA VAL A 124 8.96 4.55 14.98
C VAL A 124 9.26 6.01 14.62
N PRO A 125 10.07 6.29 13.58
CA PRO A 125 10.35 7.66 13.17
C PRO A 125 9.10 8.44 12.75
N TRP A 126 9.04 9.72 13.11
CA TRP A 126 8.02 10.67 12.66
C TRP A 126 8.45 11.29 11.33
N ILE A 127 7.80 10.89 10.25
CA ILE A 127 8.20 11.24 8.88
C ILE A 127 7.11 12.11 8.24
N PRO A 128 7.38 13.39 7.93
CA PRO A 128 6.46 14.22 7.14
C PRO A 128 6.24 13.63 5.75
N SER A 129 5.00 13.68 5.27
CA SER A 129 4.60 13.00 4.02
C SER A 129 5.04 13.71 2.75
N ARG A 130 5.36 15.01 2.78
CA ARG A 130 5.62 15.83 1.59
C ARG A 130 7.06 16.32 1.57
N GLY A 131 7.62 16.53 0.35
CA GLY A 131 8.95 17.10 0.14
C GLY A 131 9.89 16.22 -0.67
N SER A 132 9.41 15.09 -1.24
CA SER A 132 10.17 14.28 -2.19
C SER A 132 9.59 14.42 -3.59
N VAL A 133 10.45 14.48 -4.60
CA VAL A 133 10.12 14.42 -6.03
C VAL A 133 10.59 13.10 -6.67
N GLY A 134 11.13 12.20 -5.85
CA GLY A 134 11.68 10.93 -6.32
C GLY A 134 13.07 11.06 -6.96
N ALA A 135 13.75 12.20 -6.75
CA ALA A 135 15.16 12.41 -7.11
C ALA A 135 16.05 11.63 -6.14
N SER A 136 16.95 10.81 -6.63
CA SER A 136 17.73 9.85 -5.82
C SER A 136 16.85 8.97 -4.90
N GLY A 137 15.61 8.74 -5.31
CA GLY A 137 14.59 8.11 -4.51
C GLY A 137 13.93 9.07 -3.52
N ASP A 138 13.75 8.62 -2.29
CA ASP A 138 12.96 9.30 -1.25
C ASP A 138 13.84 10.08 -0.26
N LEU A 139 14.69 11.02 -0.74
CA LEU A 139 15.72 11.69 0.06
C LEU A 139 15.19 12.28 1.38
N ALA A 140 14.24 13.21 1.32
CA ALA A 140 13.75 13.89 2.50
C ALA A 140 13.02 12.96 3.50
N PRO A 141 12.10 12.07 3.08
CA PRO A 141 11.51 11.08 3.98
C PRO A 141 12.53 10.15 4.62
N LEU A 142 13.52 9.65 3.88
CA LEU A 142 14.60 8.79 4.40
C LEU A 142 15.53 9.55 5.36
N ALA A 143 15.78 10.85 5.11
CA ALA A 143 16.49 11.68 6.05
C ALA A 143 15.75 11.81 7.39
N HIS A 144 14.44 12.12 7.35
CA HIS A 144 13.62 12.14 8.57
C HIS A 144 13.59 10.80 9.29
N MET A 145 13.47 9.68 8.55
CA MET A 145 13.55 8.32 9.10
C MET A 145 14.86 8.08 9.84
N SER A 146 15.97 8.67 9.36
CA SER A 146 17.32 8.41 9.86
C SER A 146 17.78 9.35 10.97
N LEU A 147 17.10 10.51 11.19
CA LEU A 147 17.46 11.45 12.25
C LEU A 147 17.55 10.83 13.65
N PRO A 148 16.66 9.89 14.06
CA PRO A 148 16.75 9.27 15.38
C PRO A 148 18.10 8.58 15.63
N LEU A 149 18.77 8.06 14.61
CA LEU A 149 20.08 7.41 14.74
C LEU A 149 21.13 8.35 15.34
N ILE A 150 21.04 9.64 15.03
CA ILE A 150 21.96 10.69 15.52
C ILE A 150 21.37 11.52 16.69
N GLY A 151 20.28 11.05 17.31
CA GLY A 151 19.62 11.72 18.41
C GLY A 151 18.84 12.98 18.02
N ALA A 152 18.59 13.18 16.73
CA ALA A 152 17.85 14.34 16.19
C ALA A 152 16.44 13.93 15.72
N GLY A 153 15.63 14.93 15.36
CA GLY A 153 14.29 14.70 14.84
C GLY A 153 13.27 14.22 15.87
N ARG A 154 12.24 13.56 15.39
CA ARG A 154 11.09 13.11 16.19
C ARG A 154 10.74 11.66 15.91
N CYS A 155 10.12 11.01 16.90
CA CYS A 155 9.51 9.68 16.78
C CYS A 155 8.04 9.76 17.17
N TRP A 156 7.26 8.78 16.78
CA TRP A 156 5.94 8.56 17.36
C TRP A 156 6.07 8.17 18.83
N LYS A 157 5.18 8.69 19.69
CA LYS A 157 5.03 8.18 21.05
C LYS A 157 4.58 6.71 21.03
N PRO A 158 4.82 5.93 22.09
CA PRO A 158 4.44 4.52 22.15
C PRO A 158 2.94 4.23 21.92
N ASP A 159 2.07 5.18 22.30
CA ASP A 159 0.62 5.11 22.12
C ASP A 159 0.15 5.72 20.79
N PHE A 160 1.08 6.16 19.95
CA PHE A 160 0.84 6.83 18.68
C PHE A 160 -0.02 8.11 18.76
N SER A 161 -0.14 8.73 19.94
CA SER A 161 -0.94 9.95 20.14
C SER A 161 -0.32 11.21 19.54
N GLY A 162 0.93 11.14 19.07
CA GLY A 162 1.65 12.27 18.49
C GLY A 162 3.16 12.09 18.55
N PRO A 163 3.93 13.16 18.22
CA PRO A 163 5.38 13.11 18.21
C PRO A 163 5.99 13.28 19.61
N GLU A 164 7.19 12.74 19.76
CA GLU A 164 8.14 13.07 20.82
C GLU A 164 9.55 13.30 20.24
N PRO A 165 10.46 13.99 20.94
CA PRO A 165 11.86 14.09 20.52
C PRO A 165 12.51 12.71 20.42
N ALA A 166 13.30 12.46 19.38
CA ALA A 166 14.00 11.19 19.21
C ALA A 166 14.96 10.88 20.37
N ALA A 167 15.61 11.90 20.93
CA ALA A 167 16.48 11.75 22.10
C ALA A 167 15.72 11.14 23.29
N THR A 168 14.49 11.57 23.55
CA THR A 168 13.61 11.00 24.62
C THR A 168 13.26 9.55 24.35
N ALA A 169 12.95 9.21 23.08
CA ALA A 169 12.65 7.82 22.70
C ALA A 169 13.86 6.90 22.87
N LEU A 170 15.04 7.36 22.49
CA LEU A 170 16.31 6.62 22.66
C LEU A 170 16.65 6.44 24.15
N GLU A 171 16.56 7.50 24.96
CA GLU A 171 16.83 7.42 26.41
C GLU A 171 15.93 6.41 27.09
N ARG A 172 14.63 6.41 26.77
CA ARG A 172 13.66 5.43 27.29
C ARG A 172 14.06 3.98 26.94
N ALA A 173 14.67 3.76 25.78
CA ALA A 173 15.13 2.44 25.34
C ALA A 173 16.56 2.11 25.80
N GLY A 174 17.23 2.99 26.55
CA GLY A 174 18.62 2.80 26.96
C GLY A 174 19.62 2.88 25.80
N MET A 175 19.24 3.53 24.70
CA MET A 175 20.04 3.66 23.49
C MET A 175 20.77 5.01 23.44
N THR A 176 21.96 5.04 22.86
CA THR A 176 22.73 6.26 22.60
C THR A 176 22.81 6.55 21.10
N PRO A 177 22.85 7.82 20.68
CA PRO A 177 23.10 8.15 19.28
C PRO A 177 24.38 7.55 18.74
N VAL A 178 24.37 7.13 17.46
CA VAL A 178 25.53 6.54 16.78
C VAL A 178 26.26 7.63 15.97
N ALA A 179 27.59 7.51 15.91
CA ALA A 179 28.42 8.33 15.00
C ALA A 179 28.37 7.73 13.59
N LEU A 180 28.17 8.57 12.59
CA LEU A 180 28.16 8.17 11.19
C LEU A 180 29.59 8.14 10.64
N ALA A 181 29.89 7.13 9.84
CA ALA A 181 31.13 7.00 9.08
C ALA A 181 30.89 7.33 7.59
N ALA A 182 31.95 7.37 6.80
CA ALA A 182 31.88 7.56 5.34
C ALA A 182 30.87 6.61 4.70
N LYS A 183 30.06 7.07 3.76
CA LYS A 183 28.97 6.36 3.07
C LYS A 183 27.69 6.17 3.91
N ASP A 184 27.72 6.23 5.24
CA ASP A 184 26.55 5.93 6.07
C ASP A 184 25.36 6.83 5.77
N GLY A 185 25.56 8.15 5.75
CA GLY A 185 24.50 9.12 5.49
C GLY A 185 23.86 8.90 4.12
N LEU A 186 24.70 8.72 3.08
CA LEU A 186 24.17 8.47 1.73
C LEU A 186 23.44 7.13 1.63
N ALA A 187 23.96 6.06 2.22
CA ALA A 187 23.31 4.75 2.25
C ALA A 187 21.94 4.82 2.98
N LEU A 188 21.81 5.67 3.98
CA LEU A 188 20.57 5.87 4.72
C LEU A 188 19.49 6.57 3.91
N ILE A 189 19.83 7.63 3.14
CA ILE A 189 18.84 8.48 2.49
C ILE A 189 18.60 8.14 1.02
N ASN A 190 19.44 7.35 0.38
CA ASN A 190 19.33 6.96 -1.01
C ASN A 190 18.47 5.70 -1.15
N GLY A 191 17.43 5.74 -2.00
CA GLY A 191 16.54 4.61 -2.24
C GLY A 191 15.05 4.95 -2.25
N THR A 192 14.21 3.95 -2.49
CA THR A 192 12.79 4.07 -2.82
C THR A 192 11.85 3.61 -1.69
N GLN A 193 12.29 3.60 -0.44
CA GLN A 193 11.58 2.91 0.63
C GLN A 193 10.26 3.57 1.05
N LEU A 194 10.04 4.88 0.84
CA LEU A 194 8.71 5.48 1.01
C LEU A 194 7.75 4.95 -0.05
N MET A 195 8.15 5.03 -1.31
CA MET A 195 7.36 4.53 -2.44
C MET A 195 7.04 3.05 -2.27
N ALA A 196 8.05 2.24 -1.95
CA ALA A 196 7.92 0.81 -1.73
C ALA A 196 7.01 0.48 -0.53
N ALA A 197 7.14 1.22 0.59
CA ALA A 197 6.29 1.02 1.76
C ALA A 197 4.82 1.35 1.49
N CYS A 198 4.54 2.48 0.83
CA CYS A 198 3.18 2.84 0.45
C CYS A 198 2.58 1.84 -0.54
N GLY A 199 3.34 1.46 -1.58
CA GLY A 199 2.90 0.48 -2.56
C GLY A 199 2.63 -0.89 -1.93
N ALA A 200 3.52 -1.38 -1.08
CA ALA A 200 3.36 -2.65 -0.37
C ALA A 200 2.15 -2.62 0.58
N PHE A 201 1.97 -1.55 1.34
CA PHE A 201 0.83 -1.37 2.24
C PHE A 201 -0.50 -1.45 1.47
N VAL A 202 -0.61 -0.74 0.34
CA VAL A 202 -1.84 -0.74 -0.45
C VAL A 202 -2.07 -2.09 -1.13
N LEU A 203 -1.07 -2.61 -1.82
CA LEU A 203 -1.25 -3.80 -2.65
C LEU A 203 -1.42 -5.08 -1.83
N SER A 204 -0.82 -5.18 -0.64
CA SER A 204 -1.11 -6.29 0.28
C SER A 204 -2.59 -6.30 0.71
N ARG A 205 -3.20 -5.14 0.94
CA ARG A 205 -4.63 -5.00 1.26
C ARG A 205 -5.52 -5.29 0.06
N CYS A 206 -5.07 -4.92 -1.15
CA CYS A 206 -5.83 -5.15 -2.38
C CYS A 206 -6.10 -6.63 -2.64
N ILE A 207 -5.23 -7.55 -2.19
CA ILE A 207 -5.42 -9.00 -2.34
C ILE A 207 -6.79 -9.44 -1.81
N ARG A 208 -7.20 -8.92 -0.65
CA ARG A 208 -8.47 -9.24 -0.01
C ARG A 208 -9.60 -8.30 -0.41
N LEU A 209 -9.27 -7.05 -0.70
CA LEU A 209 -10.27 -6.02 -1.06
C LEU A 209 -11.00 -6.36 -2.37
N VAL A 210 -10.30 -6.92 -3.37
CA VAL A 210 -10.92 -7.35 -4.63
C VAL A 210 -11.87 -8.54 -4.44
N VAL A 211 -11.60 -9.41 -3.46
CA VAL A 211 -12.51 -10.49 -3.07
C VAL A 211 -13.74 -9.91 -2.37
N ALA A 212 -13.55 -8.96 -1.46
CA ALA A 212 -14.66 -8.25 -0.81
C ALA A 212 -15.57 -7.57 -1.84
N ALA A 213 -15.00 -6.93 -2.87
CA ALA A 213 -15.78 -6.30 -3.94
C ALA A 213 -16.67 -7.32 -4.69
N ASP A 214 -16.19 -8.56 -4.96
CA ASP A 214 -17.00 -9.61 -5.55
C ASP A 214 -18.13 -10.06 -4.60
N ILE A 215 -17.86 -10.16 -3.30
CA ILE A 215 -18.86 -10.51 -2.28
C ILE A 215 -19.96 -9.43 -2.27
N LEU A 216 -19.59 -8.15 -2.22
CA LEU A 216 -20.55 -7.03 -2.21
C LEU A 216 -21.34 -6.96 -3.50
N GLY A 217 -20.69 -7.19 -4.65
CA GLY A 217 -21.37 -7.29 -5.94
C GLY A 217 -22.41 -8.41 -5.98
N ALA A 218 -22.12 -9.57 -5.37
CA ALA A 218 -23.08 -10.67 -5.26
C ALA A 218 -24.24 -10.34 -4.31
N MET A 219 -23.96 -9.69 -3.17
CA MET A 219 -24.99 -9.19 -2.23
C MET A 219 -25.95 -8.23 -2.92
N THR A 220 -25.41 -7.26 -3.66
CA THR A 220 -26.20 -6.27 -4.40
C THR A 220 -26.99 -6.92 -5.53
N LEU A 221 -26.40 -7.89 -6.24
CA LEU A 221 -27.07 -8.64 -7.31
C LEU A 221 -28.34 -9.33 -6.81
N GLU A 222 -28.25 -10.05 -5.70
CA GLU A 222 -29.41 -10.71 -5.10
C GLU A 222 -30.44 -9.73 -4.55
N ALA A 223 -29.97 -8.66 -3.88
CA ALA A 223 -30.84 -7.62 -3.37
C ALA A 223 -31.69 -6.97 -4.49
N LEU A 224 -31.13 -6.80 -5.69
CA LEU A 224 -31.82 -6.25 -6.89
C LEU A 224 -32.47 -7.34 -7.77
N GLN A 225 -32.58 -8.58 -7.29
CA GLN A 225 -33.10 -9.69 -8.09
C GLN A 225 -32.46 -9.72 -9.49
N GLY A 226 -31.13 -9.63 -9.53
CA GLY A 226 -30.35 -9.71 -10.76
C GLY A 226 -30.15 -11.14 -11.23
N SER A 227 -29.64 -11.31 -12.45
CA SER A 227 -29.48 -12.61 -13.08
C SER A 227 -28.08 -13.19 -12.85
N ALA A 228 -27.99 -14.47 -12.49
CA ALA A 228 -26.73 -15.22 -12.45
C ALA A 228 -26.17 -15.58 -13.85
N ARG A 229 -26.96 -15.46 -14.92
CA ARG A 229 -26.59 -15.85 -16.29
C ARG A 229 -25.34 -15.16 -16.85
N PRO A 230 -25.07 -13.86 -16.55
CA PRO A 230 -23.85 -13.19 -17.00
C PRO A 230 -22.55 -13.78 -16.43
N PHE A 231 -22.64 -14.61 -15.39
CA PHE A 231 -21.48 -15.24 -14.75
C PHE A 231 -21.22 -16.66 -15.26
N ASP A 232 -21.94 -17.13 -16.30
CA ASP A 232 -21.73 -18.44 -16.92
C ASP A 232 -20.29 -18.57 -17.40
N GLU A 233 -19.64 -19.67 -17.00
CA GLU A 233 -18.23 -19.92 -17.29
C GLU A 233 -17.89 -19.86 -18.78
N ARG A 234 -18.80 -20.35 -19.63
CA ARG A 234 -18.62 -20.37 -21.10
C ARG A 234 -18.41 -18.96 -21.67
N ILE A 235 -19.05 -17.93 -21.10
CA ILE A 235 -18.87 -16.53 -21.51
C ILE A 235 -17.41 -16.10 -21.26
N HIS A 236 -16.89 -16.42 -20.08
CA HIS A 236 -15.58 -15.97 -19.63
C HIS A 236 -14.44 -16.73 -20.27
N GLN A 237 -14.67 -18.01 -20.62
CA GLN A 237 -13.70 -18.80 -21.39
C GLN A 237 -13.50 -18.29 -22.83
N LEU A 238 -14.49 -17.63 -23.42
CA LEU A 238 -14.38 -17.00 -24.73
C LEU A 238 -13.58 -15.70 -24.69
N ARG A 239 -13.37 -15.11 -23.51
CA ARG A 239 -12.56 -13.91 -23.28
C ARG A 239 -11.73 -14.08 -22.02
N PRO A 240 -10.66 -14.89 -22.04
CA PRO A 240 -10.03 -15.47 -20.85
C PRO A 240 -9.04 -14.53 -20.16
N HIS A 241 -9.44 -13.31 -19.77
CA HIS A 241 -8.67 -12.47 -18.87
C HIS A 241 -8.67 -13.11 -17.47
N PRO A 242 -7.49 -13.30 -16.83
CA PRO A 242 -7.40 -14.03 -15.56
C PRO A 242 -8.28 -13.44 -14.45
N GLY A 243 -8.29 -12.14 -14.28
CA GLY A 243 -9.13 -11.46 -13.29
C GLY A 243 -10.62 -11.64 -13.55
N GLN A 244 -11.06 -11.57 -14.82
CA GLN A 244 -12.45 -11.79 -15.22
C GLN A 244 -12.92 -13.21 -14.89
N LEU A 245 -12.08 -14.22 -15.16
CA LEU A 245 -12.38 -15.64 -14.84
C LEU A 245 -12.55 -15.83 -13.33
N ARG A 246 -11.64 -15.25 -12.52
CA ARG A 246 -11.68 -15.33 -11.05
C ARG A 246 -12.93 -14.66 -10.48
N SER A 247 -13.22 -13.42 -10.86
CA SER A 247 -14.38 -12.69 -10.38
C SER A 247 -15.69 -13.43 -10.72
N ALA A 248 -15.85 -13.92 -11.97
CA ALA A 248 -17.00 -14.71 -12.35
C ALA A 248 -17.15 -15.99 -11.54
N ALA A 249 -16.04 -16.71 -11.28
CA ALA A 249 -16.05 -17.91 -10.47
C ALA A 249 -16.43 -17.64 -9.01
N ASN A 250 -15.91 -16.56 -8.42
CA ASN A 250 -16.27 -16.12 -7.07
C ASN A 250 -17.78 -15.86 -6.96
N VAL A 251 -18.32 -15.05 -7.87
CA VAL A 251 -19.76 -14.71 -7.84
C VAL A 251 -20.62 -15.96 -8.02
N ARG A 252 -20.30 -16.86 -8.95
CA ARG A 252 -21.07 -18.13 -9.09
C ARG A 252 -21.13 -18.91 -7.79
N ARG A 253 -19.99 -19.07 -7.10
CA ARG A 253 -19.91 -19.76 -5.82
C ARG A 253 -20.71 -19.07 -4.72
N LEU A 254 -20.65 -17.74 -4.64
CA LEU A 254 -21.37 -16.94 -3.65
C LEU A 254 -22.88 -17.09 -3.78
N LEU A 255 -23.38 -17.25 -5.01
CA LEU A 255 -24.80 -17.35 -5.37
C LEU A 255 -25.38 -18.78 -5.28
N GLU A 256 -24.58 -19.78 -4.91
CA GLU A 256 -25.06 -21.17 -4.79
C GLU A 256 -26.23 -21.28 -3.81
N GLN A 257 -27.26 -22.06 -4.20
CA GLN A 257 -28.46 -22.35 -3.39
C GLN A 257 -29.35 -21.11 -3.06
N SER A 258 -29.34 -20.10 -3.90
CA SER A 258 -30.16 -18.89 -3.69
C SER A 258 -31.63 -19.13 -3.98
N GLU A 259 -32.49 -18.96 -2.98
CA GLU A 259 -33.97 -18.92 -3.15
C GLU A 259 -34.39 -17.62 -3.82
N ILE A 260 -33.65 -16.52 -3.61
CA ILE A 260 -33.92 -15.22 -4.24
C ILE A 260 -33.77 -15.34 -5.75
N LEU A 261 -32.67 -15.90 -6.25
CA LEU A 261 -32.47 -16.11 -7.69
C LEU A 261 -33.49 -17.07 -8.30
N GLU A 262 -33.87 -18.12 -7.59
CA GLU A 262 -34.88 -19.06 -8.05
C GLU A 262 -36.28 -18.40 -8.17
N SER A 263 -36.62 -17.50 -7.24
CA SER A 263 -37.94 -16.86 -7.17
C SER A 263 -38.27 -16.01 -8.39
N HIS A 264 -37.28 -15.56 -9.14
CA HIS A 264 -37.48 -14.70 -10.31
C HIS A 264 -36.82 -15.24 -11.60
N ARG A 265 -36.57 -16.56 -11.64
CA ARG A 265 -35.93 -17.25 -12.80
C ARG A 265 -36.63 -16.92 -14.13
N ASP A 266 -37.95 -16.84 -14.13
CA ASP A 266 -38.79 -16.62 -15.31
C ASP A 266 -39.37 -15.18 -15.35
N CYS A 267 -38.71 -14.22 -14.67
CA CYS A 267 -39.13 -12.84 -14.69
C CYS A 267 -38.98 -12.21 -16.10
N GLY A 268 -39.81 -11.18 -16.38
CA GLY A 268 -39.75 -10.48 -17.67
C GLY A 268 -38.52 -9.57 -17.87
N LYS A 269 -37.56 -9.56 -16.95
CA LYS A 269 -36.36 -8.75 -17.03
C LYS A 269 -35.38 -9.34 -18.03
N VAL A 270 -35.17 -8.66 -19.16
CA VAL A 270 -34.34 -9.18 -20.25
C VAL A 270 -32.85 -9.10 -19.91
N GLN A 271 -32.39 -8.01 -19.31
CA GLN A 271 -30.99 -7.78 -18.93
C GLN A 271 -30.87 -6.90 -17.69
N ASP A 272 -29.84 -7.17 -16.87
CA ASP A 272 -29.46 -6.29 -15.79
C ASP A 272 -28.65 -5.09 -16.27
N PRO A 273 -28.59 -3.98 -15.50
CA PRO A 273 -27.66 -2.89 -15.70
C PRO A 273 -26.20 -3.37 -15.70
N TYR A 274 -25.30 -2.62 -16.34
CA TYR A 274 -23.89 -3.00 -16.47
C TYR A 274 -23.16 -3.16 -15.14
N SER A 275 -23.52 -2.36 -14.13
CA SER A 275 -22.91 -2.47 -12.80
C SER A 275 -23.18 -3.80 -12.09
N LEU A 276 -24.15 -4.59 -12.58
CA LEU A 276 -24.43 -5.95 -12.14
C LEU A 276 -23.85 -6.96 -13.15
N ARG A 277 -24.30 -6.95 -14.41
CA ARG A 277 -23.91 -8.00 -15.36
C ARG A 277 -22.47 -7.91 -15.86
N CYS A 278 -21.80 -6.76 -15.72
CA CYS A 278 -20.40 -6.58 -16.10
C CYS A 278 -19.43 -6.60 -14.90
N ILE A 279 -19.87 -7.05 -13.72
CA ILE A 279 -18.98 -7.26 -12.56
C ILE A 279 -17.70 -8.02 -12.98
N PRO A 280 -17.75 -9.18 -13.67
CA PRO A 280 -16.54 -9.91 -14.01
C PRO A 280 -15.55 -9.12 -14.88
N GLN A 281 -16.06 -8.33 -15.82
CA GLN A 281 -15.22 -7.57 -16.74
C GLN A 281 -14.55 -6.39 -16.02
N VAL A 282 -15.26 -5.69 -15.15
CA VAL A 282 -14.76 -4.49 -14.46
C VAL A 282 -13.86 -4.88 -13.28
N HIS A 283 -14.35 -5.73 -12.37
CA HIS A 283 -13.54 -6.22 -11.26
C HIS A 283 -12.31 -6.98 -11.78
N GLY A 284 -12.49 -7.78 -12.86
CA GLY A 284 -11.42 -8.52 -13.47
C GLY A 284 -10.31 -7.63 -14.03
N ALA A 285 -10.66 -6.53 -14.71
CA ALA A 285 -9.68 -5.57 -15.22
C ALA A 285 -8.88 -4.93 -14.08
N SER A 286 -9.56 -4.54 -12.99
CA SER A 286 -8.89 -4.01 -11.79
C SER A 286 -7.97 -5.06 -11.15
N ARG A 287 -8.40 -6.33 -11.05
CA ARG A 287 -7.56 -7.43 -10.54
C ARG A 287 -6.28 -7.62 -11.35
N ASP A 288 -6.38 -7.63 -12.69
CA ASP A 288 -5.22 -7.82 -13.57
C ASP A 288 -4.25 -6.63 -13.47
N ALA A 289 -4.77 -5.40 -13.37
CA ALA A 289 -3.96 -4.20 -13.18
C ALA A 289 -3.23 -4.20 -11.80
N LEU A 290 -3.94 -4.55 -10.73
CA LEU A 290 -3.35 -4.67 -9.39
C LEU A 290 -2.33 -5.80 -9.30
N ALA A 291 -2.55 -6.93 -9.99
CA ALA A 291 -1.57 -8.03 -10.07
C ALA A 291 -0.27 -7.55 -10.75
N HIS A 292 -0.36 -6.83 -11.87
CA HIS A 292 0.81 -6.25 -12.53
C HIS A 292 1.57 -5.29 -11.61
N ALA A 293 0.87 -4.39 -10.92
CA ALA A 293 1.50 -3.47 -9.96
C ALA A 293 2.17 -4.23 -8.80
N SER A 294 1.53 -5.31 -8.32
CA SER A 294 2.07 -6.16 -7.25
C SER A 294 3.39 -6.81 -7.63
N GLU A 295 3.53 -7.32 -8.85
CA GLU A 295 4.78 -7.91 -9.35
C GLU A 295 5.94 -6.89 -9.35
N ILE A 296 5.66 -5.63 -9.68
CA ILE A 296 6.67 -4.57 -9.68
C ILE A 296 7.09 -4.23 -8.25
N ILE A 297 6.12 -4.05 -7.35
CA ILE A 297 6.40 -3.74 -5.95
C ILE A 297 7.15 -4.91 -5.28
N GLU A 298 6.74 -6.16 -5.44
CA GLU A 298 7.45 -7.31 -4.85
C GLU A 298 8.92 -7.40 -5.33
N ARG A 299 9.17 -7.10 -6.59
CA ARG A 299 10.55 -7.02 -7.11
C ARG A 299 11.33 -5.92 -6.42
N GLU A 300 10.74 -4.75 -6.24
CA GLU A 300 11.38 -3.61 -5.56
C GLU A 300 11.67 -3.89 -4.09
N LEU A 301 10.73 -4.54 -3.37
CA LEU A 301 10.92 -4.92 -1.96
C LEU A 301 12.21 -5.73 -1.76
N ASN A 302 12.61 -6.50 -2.76
CA ASN A 302 13.76 -7.41 -2.73
C ASN A 302 14.97 -6.88 -3.54
N SER A 303 14.99 -5.57 -3.84
CA SER A 303 16.03 -4.95 -4.66
C SER A 303 16.96 -4.07 -3.84
N VAL A 304 18.16 -3.87 -4.38
CA VAL A 304 19.12 -2.88 -3.87
C VAL A 304 18.89 -1.56 -4.60
N THR A 305 18.42 -0.55 -3.88
CA THR A 305 17.99 0.73 -4.42
C THR A 305 18.90 1.90 -4.00
N ASP A 306 20.15 1.63 -3.71
CA ASP A 306 21.17 2.60 -3.30
C ASP A 306 22.07 3.05 -4.47
N ASN A 307 22.91 4.04 -4.23
CA ASN A 307 23.99 4.54 -5.10
C ASN A 307 25.05 5.30 -4.28
N PRO A 308 26.37 5.07 -4.53
CA PRO A 308 26.93 4.03 -5.39
C PRO A 308 26.79 2.64 -4.77
N LEU A 309 26.79 1.63 -5.62
CA LEU A 309 26.76 0.23 -5.20
C LEU A 309 28.19 -0.29 -4.97
N VAL A 310 28.34 -1.12 -3.94
CA VAL A 310 29.62 -1.71 -3.52
C VAL A 310 29.63 -3.18 -3.86
N PHE A 311 30.49 -3.59 -4.77
CA PHE A 311 30.67 -4.97 -5.19
C PHE A 311 31.96 -5.55 -4.58
N GLY A 312 31.92 -6.82 -4.15
CA GLY A 312 33.07 -7.60 -3.80
C GLY A 312 33.95 -7.90 -5.02
N PRO A 313 35.15 -8.50 -4.81
CA PRO A 313 35.95 -8.99 -5.93
C PRO A 313 35.20 -10.04 -6.73
N ASP A 314 35.51 -10.15 -8.02
CA ASP A 314 34.99 -11.20 -8.86
C ASP A 314 35.29 -12.57 -8.22
N PRO A 315 34.29 -13.46 -8.07
CA PRO A 315 34.54 -14.82 -7.58
C PRO A 315 35.60 -15.59 -8.39
N ALA A 316 35.79 -15.25 -9.67
CA ALA A 316 36.81 -15.81 -10.52
C ALA A 316 38.22 -15.24 -10.25
N ASP A 317 38.31 -14.05 -9.63
CA ASP A 317 39.57 -13.44 -9.17
C ASP A 317 39.42 -12.86 -7.74
N PRO A 318 39.44 -13.73 -6.72
CA PRO A 318 39.26 -13.30 -5.31
C PRO A 318 40.34 -12.35 -4.80
N GLY A 319 41.47 -12.24 -5.51
CA GLY A 319 42.55 -11.29 -5.23
C GLY A 319 42.32 -9.89 -5.78
N ALA A 320 41.39 -9.73 -6.70
CA ALA A 320 41.06 -8.44 -7.25
C ALA A 320 40.47 -7.49 -6.18
N ALA A 321 40.60 -6.22 -6.41
CA ALA A 321 39.89 -5.22 -5.61
C ALA A 321 38.40 -5.24 -5.98
N GLY A 322 37.52 -5.20 -4.98
CA GLY A 322 36.11 -4.94 -5.23
C GLY A 322 35.88 -3.59 -5.93
N ASP A 323 34.73 -3.41 -6.55
CA ASP A 323 34.39 -2.24 -7.33
C ASP A 323 33.28 -1.40 -6.66
N ILE A 324 33.30 -0.08 -6.88
CA ILE A 324 32.28 0.84 -6.39
C ILE A 324 31.73 1.58 -7.61
N VAL A 325 30.50 1.25 -7.96
CA VAL A 325 29.87 1.66 -9.22
C VAL A 325 28.71 2.61 -8.95
N SER A 326 28.76 3.79 -9.59
CA SER A 326 27.64 4.74 -9.57
C SER A 326 26.65 4.41 -10.68
N GLY A 327 25.36 4.38 -10.34
CA GLY A 327 24.25 4.09 -11.24
C GLY A 327 22.98 4.76 -10.82
N GLY A 328 21.83 4.27 -11.29
CA GLY A 328 20.51 4.89 -11.08
C GLY A 328 19.49 3.99 -10.35
N ASN A 329 19.93 3.00 -9.56
CA ASN A 329 19.00 2.05 -8.92
C ASN A 329 18.03 2.68 -7.91
N PHE A 330 18.26 3.92 -7.54
CA PHE A 330 17.36 4.72 -6.71
C PHE A 330 16.17 5.32 -7.48
N HIS A 331 16.17 5.25 -8.82
CA HIS A 331 15.17 5.96 -9.63
C HIS A 331 13.80 5.29 -9.54
N GLY A 332 12.84 5.99 -8.94
CA GLY A 332 11.51 5.46 -8.61
C GLY A 332 10.53 5.32 -9.78
N GLN A 333 10.93 5.50 -11.03
CA GLN A 333 10.03 5.48 -12.19
C GLN A 333 9.20 4.19 -12.31
N PRO A 334 9.75 2.98 -12.10
CA PRO A 334 8.95 1.76 -12.14
C PRO A 334 7.81 1.76 -11.12
N LEU A 335 8.07 2.28 -9.92
CA LEU A 335 7.07 2.34 -8.85
C LEU A 335 6.05 3.44 -9.13
N ALA A 336 6.47 4.60 -9.64
CA ALA A 336 5.58 5.70 -9.97
C ALA A 336 4.48 5.28 -10.96
N LEU A 337 4.88 4.62 -12.06
CA LEU A 337 3.95 4.08 -13.06
C LEU A 337 3.05 3.00 -12.49
N ALA A 338 3.59 2.05 -11.73
CA ALA A 338 2.83 0.97 -11.11
C ALA A 338 1.77 1.49 -10.12
N MET A 339 2.14 2.48 -9.29
CA MET A 339 1.24 3.06 -8.29
C MET A 339 0.15 3.94 -8.91
N ASP A 340 0.44 4.73 -9.95
CA ASP A 340 -0.60 5.47 -10.68
C ASP A 340 -1.57 4.50 -11.39
N TYR A 341 -1.08 3.40 -11.95
CA TYR A 341 -1.92 2.36 -12.55
C TYR A 341 -2.80 1.64 -11.51
N ALA A 342 -2.24 1.32 -10.34
CA ALA A 342 -2.99 0.74 -9.23
C ALA A 342 -4.07 1.70 -8.69
N ALA A 343 -3.79 3.01 -8.64
CA ALA A 343 -4.77 4.01 -8.24
C ALA A 343 -5.98 4.03 -9.19
N ILE A 344 -5.75 3.98 -10.50
CA ILE A 344 -6.83 3.89 -11.51
C ILE A 344 -7.66 2.62 -11.31
N ALA A 345 -7.00 1.48 -11.07
CA ALA A 345 -7.69 0.20 -10.86
C ALA A 345 -8.58 0.20 -9.61
N LEU A 346 -8.12 0.79 -8.50
CA LEU A 346 -8.91 0.93 -7.27
C LEU A 346 -10.07 1.91 -7.44
N ALA A 347 -9.85 3.03 -8.13
CA ALA A 347 -10.91 4.00 -8.42
C ALA A 347 -12.03 3.39 -9.25
N GLU A 348 -11.75 2.47 -10.15
CA GLU A 348 -12.76 1.78 -10.96
C GLU A 348 -13.60 0.79 -10.14
N LEU A 349 -12.98 0.09 -9.16
CA LEU A 349 -13.73 -0.72 -8.18
C LEU A 349 -14.71 0.15 -7.37
N ALA A 350 -14.26 1.32 -6.93
CA ALA A 350 -15.13 2.26 -6.22
C ALA A 350 -16.25 2.80 -7.13
N SER A 351 -15.93 3.12 -8.38
CA SER A 351 -16.89 3.66 -9.36
C SER A 351 -18.05 2.70 -9.62
N ILE A 352 -17.76 1.43 -9.91
CA ILE A 352 -18.82 0.44 -10.15
C ILE A 352 -19.62 0.12 -8.88
N SER A 353 -19.00 0.13 -7.70
CA SER A 353 -19.63 -0.05 -6.39
C SER A 353 -20.66 1.08 -6.12
N GLU A 354 -20.26 2.32 -6.34
CA GLU A 354 -21.17 3.47 -6.19
C GLU A 354 -22.37 3.38 -7.13
N ARG A 355 -22.20 2.94 -8.40
CA ARG A 355 -23.30 2.70 -9.32
C ARG A 355 -24.28 1.65 -8.80
N ARG A 356 -23.81 0.61 -8.12
CA ARG A 356 -24.67 -0.40 -7.49
C ARG A 356 -25.44 0.18 -6.28
N THR A 357 -24.76 0.98 -5.46
CA THR A 357 -25.41 1.71 -4.36
C THR A 357 -26.54 2.60 -4.89
N TYR A 358 -26.31 3.35 -5.97
CA TYR A 358 -27.34 4.15 -6.62
C TYR A 358 -28.56 3.32 -7.04
N LEU A 359 -28.34 2.13 -7.63
CA LEU A 359 -29.42 1.24 -8.05
C LEU A 359 -30.23 0.69 -6.86
N LEU A 360 -29.59 0.35 -5.76
CA LEU A 360 -30.25 -0.12 -4.53
C LEU A 360 -31.24 0.91 -3.99
N LEU A 361 -30.90 2.20 -4.11
CA LEU A 361 -31.71 3.29 -3.57
C LEU A 361 -32.86 3.74 -4.49
N ALA A 362 -32.87 3.28 -5.74
CA ALA A 362 -33.80 3.74 -6.75
C ALA A 362 -35.24 3.20 -6.60
N GLY A 363 -35.50 2.29 -5.65
CA GLY A 363 -36.83 1.71 -5.43
C GLY A 363 -37.24 0.73 -6.53
N HIS A 364 -36.29 0.07 -7.21
CA HIS A 364 -36.55 -0.93 -8.23
C HIS A 364 -36.75 -2.33 -7.64
N ASP A 365 -37.37 -3.20 -8.43
CA ASP A 365 -37.48 -4.64 -8.13
C ASP A 365 -38.14 -4.93 -6.76
N GLY A 366 -39.11 -4.07 -6.33
CA GLY A 366 -39.83 -4.21 -5.07
C GLY A 366 -39.09 -3.78 -3.81
N LEU A 367 -37.92 -3.16 -3.95
CA LEU A 367 -37.26 -2.47 -2.83
C LEU A 367 -37.96 -1.11 -2.57
N PRO A 368 -38.11 -0.69 -1.31
CA PRO A 368 -38.58 0.65 -1.02
C PRO A 368 -37.53 1.69 -1.48
N PRO A 369 -37.96 2.84 -2.00
CA PRO A 369 -37.05 3.95 -2.32
C PRO A 369 -36.20 4.29 -1.10
N LEU A 370 -34.91 4.59 -1.34
CA LEU A 370 -33.95 4.94 -0.28
C LEU A 370 -33.76 3.86 0.81
N LEU A 371 -34.26 2.63 0.55
CA LEU A 371 -34.23 1.47 1.46
C LEU A 371 -34.91 1.75 2.82
N MET A 372 -35.99 2.51 2.79
CA MET A 372 -36.76 2.92 3.98
C MET A 372 -38.24 2.75 3.73
N SER A 373 -38.97 2.16 4.70
CA SER A 373 -40.41 1.88 4.55
C SER A 373 -41.28 3.14 4.59
N ASP A 374 -40.90 4.16 5.36
CA ASP A 374 -41.63 5.41 5.53
C ASP A 374 -40.82 6.59 5.01
N THR A 375 -40.71 6.68 3.66
CA THR A 375 -40.01 7.79 3.00
C THR A 375 -40.84 9.07 3.04
N GLY A 376 -40.16 10.19 3.29
CA GLY A 376 -40.77 11.52 3.43
C GLY A 376 -40.55 12.07 4.84
N ILE A 377 -40.85 11.27 5.89
CA ILE A 377 -40.37 11.52 7.25
C ILE A 377 -38.92 11.11 7.36
N ASN A 378 -38.59 9.91 6.84
CA ASN A 378 -37.22 9.39 6.78
C ASN A 378 -36.61 9.67 5.41
N SER A 379 -35.35 10.09 5.42
CA SER A 379 -34.46 10.25 4.24
C SER A 379 -33.72 8.96 3.89
N GLY A 380 -33.63 8.02 4.82
CA GLY A 380 -32.97 6.74 4.66
C GLY A 380 -31.53 6.86 4.22
N PHE A 381 -31.12 6.04 3.26
CA PHE A 381 -29.75 5.99 2.79
C PHE A 381 -29.43 6.96 1.64
N MET A 382 -30.22 8.04 1.46
CA MET A 382 -29.98 9.04 0.42
C MET A 382 -28.58 9.64 0.51
N ILE A 383 -28.18 10.14 1.68
CA ILE A 383 -26.93 10.88 1.87
C ILE A 383 -25.69 9.97 1.91
N PRO A 384 -25.70 8.74 2.42
CA PRO A 384 -24.63 7.77 2.19
C PRO A 384 -24.22 7.61 0.72
N GLN A 385 -25.18 7.59 -0.22
CA GLN A 385 -24.86 7.54 -1.65
C GLN A 385 -24.16 8.83 -2.13
N TYR A 386 -24.54 10.01 -1.60
CA TYR A 386 -23.83 11.26 -1.91
C TYR A 386 -22.38 11.21 -1.42
N THR A 387 -22.15 10.64 -0.25
CA THR A 387 -20.79 10.42 0.27
C THR A 387 -19.98 9.52 -0.68
N ALA A 388 -20.53 8.39 -1.10
CA ALA A 388 -19.89 7.50 -2.07
C ALA A 388 -19.58 8.22 -3.39
N ALA A 389 -20.55 8.98 -3.93
CA ALA A 389 -20.40 9.76 -5.16
C ALA A 389 -19.30 10.84 -5.05
N ALA A 390 -19.22 11.53 -3.89
CA ALA A 390 -18.19 12.53 -3.64
C ALA A 390 -16.78 11.89 -3.64
N LEU A 391 -16.61 10.74 -2.96
CA LEU A 391 -15.35 10.01 -2.89
C LEU A 391 -14.92 9.46 -4.26
N VAL A 392 -15.85 8.98 -5.07
CA VAL A 392 -15.58 8.56 -6.46
C VAL A 392 -15.14 9.76 -7.32
N SER A 393 -15.77 10.92 -7.15
CA SER A 393 -15.37 12.14 -7.85
C SER A 393 -13.98 12.63 -7.41
N GLU A 394 -13.64 12.51 -6.12
CA GLU A 394 -12.30 12.81 -5.61
C GLU A 394 -11.26 11.85 -6.20
N ASN A 395 -11.57 10.54 -6.27
CA ASN A 395 -10.69 9.55 -6.89
C ASN A 395 -10.34 9.90 -8.34
N LYS A 396 -11.27 10.45 -9.12
CA LYS A 396 -10.99 10.93 -10.48
C LYS A 396 -9.84 11.95 -10.50
N VAL A 397 -9.83 12.89 -9.56
CA VAL A 397 -8.74 13.89 -9.45
C VAL A 397 -7.44 13.22 -8.99
N LEU A 398 -7.51 12.35 -7.98
CA LEU A 398 -6.36 11.63 -7.44
C LEU A 398 -5.72 10.68 -8.47
N CYS A 399 -6.48 10.14 -9.40
CA CYS A 399 -5.99 9.25 -10.45
C CYS A 399 -5.29 9.97 -11.62
N HIS A 400 -5.22 11.31 -11.62
CA HIS A 400 -4.39 12.01 -12.60
C HIS A 400 -2.93 11.60 -12.38
N PRO A 401 -2.22 10.99 -13.38
CA PRO A 401 -0.90 10.41 -13.16
C PRO A 401 0.12 11.47 -12.72
N ALA A 402 0.85 11.20 -11.63
CA ALA A 402 2.00 12.02 -11.24
C ALA A 402 3.27 11.58 -11.99
N SER A 403 3.34 10.31 -12.39
CA SER A 403 4.47 9.71 -13.09
C SER A 403 4.76 10.28 -14.48
N VAL A 404 3.88 11.12 -15.01
CA VAL A 404 4.06 11.80 -16.32
C VAL A 404 4.71 13.18 -16.20
N ASP A 405 4.98 13.63 -14.95
CA ASP A 405 5.62 14.92 -14.68
C ASP A 405 7.09 14.74 -14.28
N SER A 406 7.89 15.76 -14.50
CA SER A 406 9.28 15.83 -14.05
C SER A 406 9.73 17.29 -13.92
N ILE A 407 10.33 17.62 -12.76
CA ILE A 407 10.84 18.96 -12.49
C ILE A 407 12.33 18.84 -12.15
N PRO A 408 13.24 19.48 -12.91
CA PRO A 408 14.67 19.40 -12.63
C PRO A 408 15.04 19.93 -11.25
N THR A 409 15.93 19.23 -10.55
CA THR A 409 16.46 19.58 -9.23
C THR A 409 17.98 19.56 -9.21
N SER A 410 18.61 19.90 -8.09
CA SER A 410 20.08 19.83 -7.88
C SER A 410 20.91 20.51 -8.99
N LEU A 411 20.54 21.75 -9.36
CA LEU A 411 21.21 22.54 -10.41
C LEU A 411 21.26 21.82 -11.78
N GLY A 412 20.25 20.97 -12.07
CA GLY A 412 20.17 20.21 -13.31
C GLY A 412 20.89 18.86 -13.30
N GLN A 413 21.56 18.49 -12.23
CA GLN A 413 22.14 17.13 -12.08
C GLN A 413 21.05 16.05 -12.04
N GLU A 414 19.90 16.38 -11.48
CA GLU A 414 18.70 15.56 -11.40
C GLU A 414 17.64 16.14 -12.34
N ASP A 415 17.91 16.05 -13.66
CA ASP A 415 17.14 16.66 -14.72
C ASP A 415 15.86 15.90 -15.09
N HIS A 416 15.77 14.63 -14.67
CA HIS A 416 14.57 13.79 -14.82
C HIS A 416 14.32 13.00 -13.53
N VAL A 417 13.18 13.26 -12.90
CA VAL A 417 12.76 12.64 -11.62
C VAL A 417 11.42 11.93 -11.78
N SER A 418 11.12 10.97 -10.90
CA SER A 418 9.99 10.05 -11.08
C SER A 418 8.63 10.59 -10.61
N MET A 419 8.60 11.58 -9.71
CA MET A 419 7.42 11.99 -8.93
C MET A 419 6.73 10.83 -8.17
N GLY A 420 7.43 9.72 -7.96
CA GLY A 420 6.85 8.49 -7.41
C GLY A 420 6.36 8.61 -5.98
N SER A 421 6.93 9.49 -5.16
CA SER A 421 6.41 9.80 -3.82
C SER A 421 5.01 10.44 -3.88
N ILE A 422 4.70 11.23 -4.91
CA ILE A 422 3.38 11.80 -5.12
C ILE A 422 2.40 10.71 -5.57
N SER A 423 2.80 9.83 -6.51
CA SER A 423 2.00 8.65 -6.90
C SER A 423 1.67 7.78 -5.68
N ALA A 424 2.64 7.55 -4.78
CA ALA A 424 2.48 6.75 -3.57
C ALA A 424 1.43 7.34 -2.60
N LEU A 425 1.50 8.63 -2.32
CA LEU A 425 0.55 9.31 -1.42
C LEU A 425 -0.86 9.38 -1.99
N LYS A 426 -0.98 9.59 -3.30
CA LYS A 426 -2.27 9.55 -3.99
C LYS A 426 -2.89 8.16 -3.91
N LEU A 427 -2.12 7.11 -4.14
CA LEU A 427 -2.57 5.73 -4.06
C LEU A 427 -3.12 5.39 -2.66
N LEU A 428 -2.47 5.85 -1.58
CA LEU A 428 -2.99 5.71 -0.20
C LEU A 428 -4.36 6.39 -0.03
N SER A 429 -4.54 7.57 -0.62
CA SER A 429 -5.81 8.29 -0.55
C SER A 429 -6.91 7.58 -1.33
N VAL A 430 -6.61 7.08 -2.54
CA VAL A 430 -7.55 6.31 -3.35
C VAL A 430 -7.96 5.00 -2.66
N LEU A 431 -7.02 4.30 -1.99
CA LEU A 431 -7.38 3.12 -1.19
C LEU A 431 -8.41 3.46 -0.11
N ARG A 432 -8.17 4.51 0.69
CA ARG A 432 -9.08 4.94 1.76
C ARG A 432 -10.47 5.27 1.21
N ASN A 433 -10.53 6.03 0.12
CA ASN A 433 -11.80 6.38 -0.52
C ASN A 433 -12.51 5.13 -1.05
N THR A 434 -11.79 4.20 -1.66
CA THR A 434 -12.35 2.93 -2.17
C THR A 434 -12.91 2.08 -1.04
N GLU A 435 -12.20 1.94 0.09
CA GLU A 435 -12.69 1.25 1.29
C GLU A 435 -14.00 1.86 1.81
N GLN A 436 -14.11 3.18 1.84
CA GLN A 436 -15.33 3.87 2.28
C GLN A 436 -16.49 3.69 1.30
N VAL A 437 -16.24 3.75 -0.01
CA VAL A 437 -17.29 3.51 -1.02
C VAL A 437 -17.81 2.07 -0.94
N LEU A 438 -16.93 1.09 -0.82
CA LEU A 438 -17.31 -0.31 -0.61
C LEU A 438 -18.06 -0.51 0.72
N ALA A 439 -17.71 0.23 1.76
CA ALA A 439 -18.43 0.20 3.04
C ALA A 439 -19.88 0.72 2.91
N VAL A 440 -20.10 1.77 2.11
CA VAL A 440 -21.44 2.27 1.82
C VAL A 440 -22.24 1.22 1.03
N GLU A 441 -21.65 0.58 0.02
CA GLU A 441 -22.31 -0.53 -0.68
C GLU A 441 -22.64 -1.68 0.27
N MET A 442 -21.71 -2.06 1.15
CA MET A 442 -21.90 -3.12 2.15
C MET A 442 -23.13 -2.83 3.03
N LEU A 443 -23.21 -1.64 3.56
CA LEU A 443 -24.31 -1.19 4.42
C LEU A 443 -25.64 -1.23 3.69
N THR A 444 -25.70 -0.64 2.50
CA THR A 444 -26.92 -0.53 1.69
C THR A 444 -27.35 -1.87 1.10
N ALA A 445 -26.41 -2.74 0.68
CA ALA A 445 -26.73 -4.09 0.21
C ALA A 445 -27.28 -4.98 1.33
N ALA A 446 -26.73 -4.89 2.54
CA ALA A 446 -27.26 -5.61 3.69
C ALA A 446 -28.70 -5.14 4.04
N GLN A 447 -28.94 -3.83 4.05
CA GLN A 447 -30.28 -3.26 4.25
C GLN A 447 -31.29 -3.74 3.18
N ALA A 448 -30.87 -3.76 1.93
CA ALA A 448 -31.71 -4.21 0.82
C ALA A 448 -32.03 -5.71 0.87
N LEU A 449 -31.07 -6.54 1.31
CA LEU A 449 -31.28 -7.99 1.46
C LEU A 449 -32.33 -8.31 2.53
N ASP A 450 -32.47 -7.53 3.59
CA ASP A 450 -33.49 -7.75 4.62
C ASP A 450 -34.89 -7.67 4.04
N PHE A 451 -35.15 -6.83 3.04
CA PHE A 451 -36.44 -6.72 2.34
C PHE A 451 -36.73 -7.95 1.44
N ARG A 452 -35.79 -8.88 1.30
CA ARG A 452 -36.00 -10.13 0.56
C ARG A 452 -36.52 -11.28 1.44
N ALA A 453 -36.55 -11.07 2.75
CA ALA A 453 -37.15 -12.08 3.65
C ALA A 453 -38.61 -12.39 3.25
N PRO A 454 -39.05 -13.68 3.30
CA PRO A 454 -38.36 -14.82 3.94
C PRO A 454 -37.42 -15.62 3.03
N LEU A 455 -37.17 -15.17 1.77
CA LEU A 455 -36.31 -15.85 0.82
C LEU A 455 -34.85 -15.85 1.31
N LYS A 456 -34.17 -16.97 1.17
CA LYS A 456 -32.75 -17.09 1.56
C LYS A 456 -31.84 -16.70 0.39
N PRO A 457 -30.85 -15.84 0.63
CA PRO A 457 -29.82 -15.55 -0.37
C PRO A 457 -28.89 -16.77 -0.56
N GLY A 458 -28.06 -16.73 -1.59
CA GLY A 458 -27.04 -17.72 -1.85
C GLY A 458 -26.11 -17.92 -0.65
N ARG A 459 -25.54 -19.12 -0.53
CA ARG A 459 -24.78 -19.54 0.64
C ARG A 459 -23.70 -18.54 1.05
N GLY A 460 -22.90 -18.03 0.09
CA GLY A 460 -21.85 -17.05 0.37
C GLY A 460 -22.42 -15.68 0.74
N VAL A 461 -23.49 -15.26 0.09
CA VAL A 461 -24.18 -14.00 0.39
C VAL A 461 -24.82 -14.05 1.78
N ALA A 462 -25.41 -15.17 2.19
CA ALA A 462 -25.96 -15.35 3.53
C ALA A 462 -24.88 -15.19 4.62
N LEU A 463 -23.70 -15.76 4.41
CA LEU A 463 -22.57 -15.63 5.34
C LEU A 463 -22.08 -14.18 5.43
N ALA A 464 -21.96 -13.50 4.30
CA ALA A 464 -21.57 -12.09 4.24
C ALA A 464 -22.61 -11.19 4.93
N HIS A 465 -23.89 -11.37 4.62
CA HIS A 465 -25.00 -10.65 5.24
C HIS A 465 -24.99 -10.84 6.78
N ALA A 466 -24.83 -12.07 7.26
CA ALA A 466 -24.74 -12.37 8.69
C ALA A 466 -23.53 -11.68 9.35
N ALA A 467 -22.37 -11.63 8.68
CA ALA A 467 -21.19 -10.93 9.18
C ALA A 467 -21.43 -9.42 9.32
N VAL A 468 -22.09 -8.81 8.33
CA VAL A 468 -22.47 -7.39 8.40
C VAL A 468 -23.48 -7.15 9.51
N ARG A 469 -24.55 -7.96 9.61
CA ARG A 469 -25.60 -7.84 10.65
C ARG A 469 -25.10 -8.14 12.05
N GLY A 470 -24.01 -8.86 12.20
CA GLY A 470 -23.31 -8.99 13.48
C GLY A 470 -22.60 -7.69 13.94
N THR A 471 -22.53 -6.69 13.09
CA THR A 471 -21.84 -5.42 13.38
C THR A 471 -22.78 -4.20 13.26
N VAL A 472 -23.70 -4.22 12.30
CA VAL A 472 -24.62 -3.14 11.98
C VAL A 472 -26.04 -3.67 11.97
N ALA A 473 -26.97 -3.00 12.66
CA ALA A 473 -28.37 -3.39 12.74
C ALA A 473 -29.16 -2.97 11.47
N HIS A 474 -30.35 -3.56 11.26
CA HIS A 474 -31.32 -3.05 10.30
C HIS A 474 -31.82 -1.68 10.74
N ALA A 475 -31.95 -0.75 9.81
CA ALA A 475 -32.48 0.58 10.07
C ALA A 475 -33.98 0.63 9.75
N GLU A 476 -34.80 0.92 10.75
CA GLU A 476 -36.25 1.15 10.57
C GLU A 476 -36.60 2.63 10.42
N GLU A 477 -35.75 3.52 10.94
CA GLU A 477 -35.87 4.97 10.89
C GLU A 477 -34.50 5.65 10.72
N ASP A 478 -34.49 6.96 10.43
CA ASP A 478 -33.27 7.74 10.29
C ASP A 478 -32.45 7.75 11.58
N TYR A 479 -31.13 7.60 11.44
CA TYR A 479 -30.15 7.58 12.53
C TYR A 479 -28.81 8.15 12.07
N GLU A 480 -27.82 8.26 12.95
CA GLU A 480 -26.46 8.70 12.62
C GLU A 480 -25.68 7.61 11.84
N VAL A 481 -25.81 7.59 10.52
CA VAL A 481 -25.30 6.52 9.63
C VAL A 481 -23.76 6.48 9.57
N GLY A 482 -23.08 7.59 9.85
CA GLY A 482 -21.61 7.69 9.71
C GLY A 482 -20.86 6.64 10.51
N THR A 483 -21.29 6.36 11.74
CA THR A 483 -20.70 5.32 12.59
C THR A 483 -20.77 3.93 11.94
N ASP A 484 -21.88 3.61 11.27
CA ASP A 484 -22.05 2.31 10.63
C ASP A 484 -21.26 2.18 9.32
N ILE A 485 -21.06 3.28 8.58
CA ILE A 485 -20.13 3.31 7.45
C ILE A 485 -18.70 3.00 7.96
N ASP A 486 -18.27 3.63 9.06
CA ASP A 486 -16.95 3.36 9.64
C ASP A 486 -16.81 1.92 10.17
N ASN A 487 -17.88 1.36 10.76
CA ASN A 487 -17.94 -0.04 11.18
C ASN A 487 -17.79 -1.01 9.99
N CYS A 488 -18.49 -0.75 8.88
CA CYS A 488 -18.36 -1.51 7.63
C CYS A 488 -16.94 -1.37 7.03
N ALA A 489 -16.37 -0.16 7.01
CA ALA A 489 -15.00 0.06 6.55
C ALA A 489 -13.98 -0.69 7.41
N ARG A 490 -14.22 -0.81 8.72
CA ARG A 490 -13.40 -1.60 9.64
C ARG A 490 -13.51 -3.10 9.35
N LEU A 491 -14.70 -3.63 9.03
CA LEU A 491 -14.86 -5.03 8.58
C LEU A 491 -14.02 -5.36 7.35
N LEU A 492 -13.88 -4.40 6.40
CA LEU A 492 -13.01 -4.54 5.23
C LEU A 492 -11.53 -4.51 5.63
N ARG A 493 -11.13 -3.52 6.43
CA ARG A 493 -9.72 -3.34 6.85
C ARG A 493 -9.20 -4.48 7.71
N GLU A 494 -10.05 -5.05 8.55
CA GLU A 494 -9.75 -6.21 9.38
C GLU A 494 -9.99 -7.54 8.67
N GLU A 495 -10.35 -7.52 7.38
CA GLU A 495 -10.60 -8.68 6.49
C GLU A 495 -11.73 -9.61 6.97
N ARG A 496 -12.49 -9.21 8.00
CA ARG A 496 -13.49 -10.03 8.68
C ARG A 496 -14.65 -10.45 7.77
N LEU A 497 -15.03 -9.61 6.79
CA LEU A 497 -16.06 -9.96 5.81
C LEU A 497 -15.61 -11.18 4.97
N VAL A 498 -14.40 -11.12 4.45
CA VAL A 498 -13.83 -12.19 3.59
C VAL A 498 -13.59 -13.44 4.41
N ASP A 499 -13.06 -13.30 5.63
CA ASP A 499 -12.81 -14.43 6.54
C ASP A 499 -14.10 -15.18 6.89
N ALA A 500 -15.18 -14.46 7.18
CA ALA A 500 -16.47 -15.06 7.50
C ALA A 500 -16.99 -15.96 6.34
N VAL A 501 -16.81 -15.49 5.11
CA VAL A 501 -17.23 -16.25 3.92
C VAL A 501 -16.28 -17.40 3.62
N GLN A 502 -14.98 -17.17 3.61
CA GLN A 502 -13.98 -18.17 3.22
C GLN A 502 -13.85 -19.31 4.25
N LYS A 503 -14.13 -19.05 5.51
CA LYS A 503 -14.13 -20.08 6.57
C LYS A 503 -15.08 -21.25 6.24
N GLU A 504 -16.23 -20.96 5.64
CA GLU A 504 -17.27 -21.94 5.36
C GLU A 504 -17.29 -22.40 3.89
N MET A 505 -16.80 -21.56 2.97
CA MET A 505 -16.82 -21.83 1.53
C MET A 505 -15.47 -22.26 0.96
N GLY A 506 -14.40 -22.14 1.74
CA GLY A 506 -13.03 -22.26 1.23
C GLY A 506 -12.59 -20.99 0.48
N GLU A 507 -11.33 -20.97 0.04
CA GLU A 507 -10.68 -19.79 -0.57
C GLU A 507 -11.45 -19.30 -1.82
N LEU A 508 -11.76 -18.01 -1.83
CA LEU A 508 -12.15 -17.23 -3.01
C LEU A 508 -10.88 -16.59 -3.59
N THR A 509 -10.76 -16.56 -4.91
CA THR A 509 -9.51 -16.14 -5.58
C THR A 509 -9.60 -14.71 -6.11
#